data_ef45a41c82c0292b580149c626b60334
#
_entry.id   ef45a41c82c0292b580149c626b60334
#
_cell.length_a   1.000
_cell.length_b   1.000
_cell.length_c   1.000
_cell.angle_alpha   90.00
_cell.angle_beta   90.00
_cell.angle_gamma   90.00
#
_symmetry.space_group_name_H-M   'P 1'
#
loop_
_entity.id
_entity.type
_entity.pdbx_description
1 polymer ?
#
loop_
_entity_poly.entity_id
_entity_poly.type
_entity_poly.pdbx_seq_one_letter_code
_entity_poly.pdbx_strand_id
1 'polypeptide(L)'
;MSDDDRSVPLLVLGLGNVLCGDDGLGAVAVHLLQRRFRAPDGVVVLDGGTLGLSLLPTLEQAHEAILVDAIRADGPPGSFVRLEGDDVAPAVAARLSVHQVGVLDLLEAARWRERYPSRLVLLGLVPQSLELGVVRTPAVEAALPGLVDRIVAEARGLGHVFVPRTDDETAAFGPDDLAHAYGL
;
A
#
# COMPACT_ATOMS: atom_id res chain seq x y z
N MET A 1 17.72 21.89 -8.60
CA MET A 1 16.28 21.80 -8.93
C MET A 1 15.58 21.68 -7.61
N SER A 2 14.76 22.65 -7.24
CA SER A 2 14.13 22.71 -5.93
C SER A 2 13.17 21.54 -5.73
N ASP A 3 13.12 21.03 -4.51
CA ASP A 3 12.24 19.96 -4.01
C ASP A 3 10.72 20.28 -4.20
N ASP A 4 10.42 21.40 -4.79
CA ASP A 4 9.12 22.08 -4.87
C ASP A 4 8.33 21.76 -6.16
N ASP A 5 8.81 20.83 -7.00
CA ASP A 5 8.14 20.45 -8.26
C ASP A 5 7.32 19.16 -8.15
N ARG A 6 7.20 18.60 -6.95
CA ARG A 6 6.37 17.42 -6.70
C ARG A 6 4.92 17.84 -6.45
N SER A 7 4.01 17.24 -7.21
CA SER A 7 2.60 17.65 -7.20
C SER A 7 1.74 16.85 -6.18
N VAL A 8 2.28 15.74 -5.64
CA VAL A 8 1.56 14.83 -4.73
C VAL A 8 2.17 14.93 -3.33
N PRO A 9 1.51 15.58 -2.36
CA PRO A 9 1.99 15.66 -0.98
C PRO A 9 2.18 14.28 -0.33
N LEU A 10 1.21 13.38 -0.49
CA LEU A 10 1.26 12.01 0.02
C LEU A 10 0.72 11.01 -1.00
N LEU A 11 1.48 9.95 -1.25
CA LEU A 11 1.06 8.76 -1.98
C LEU A 11 0.82 7.60 -1.00
N VAL A 12 -0.37 7.00 -1.02
CA VAL A 12 -0.65 5.71 -0.37
C VAL A 12 -0.75 4.65 -1.46
N LEU A 13 0.18 3.73 -1.49
CA LEU A 13 0.35 2.76 -2.57
C LEU A 13 0.19 1.33 -2.05
N GLY A 14 -0.91 0.67 -2.43
CA GLY A 14 -1.13 -0.76 -2.16
C GLY A 14 -0.37 -1.62 -3.16
N LEU A 15 0.33 -2.62 -2.67
CA LEU A 15 1.16 -3.53 -3.46
C LEU A 15 0.72 -4.98 -3.24
N GLY A 16 1.09 -5.83 -4.17
CA GLY A 16 0.89 -7.28 -4.07
C GLY A 16 -0.04 -7.86 -5.13
N ASN A 17 -0.08 -9.18 -5.21
CA ASN A 17 -0.86 -9.92 -6.20
C ASN A 17 -2.13 -10.50 -5.58
N VAL A 18 -3.29 -9.99 -5.96
CA VAL A 18 -4.60 -10.46 -5.46
C VAL A 18 -4.92 -11.93 -5.84
N LEU A 19 -4.17 -12.51 -6.78
CA LEU A 19 -4.28 -13.91 -7.17
C LEU A 19 -3.42 -14.84 -6.30
N CYS A 20 -2.69 -14.32 -5.32
CA CYS A 20 -1.77 -15.06 -4.47
C CYS A 20 -2.13 -14.94 -2.96
N GLY A 21 -3.39 -15.18 -2.60
CA GLY A 21 -3.84 -15.22 -1.20
C GLY A 21 -3.53 -13.93 -0.44
N ASP A 22 -2.75 -14.04 0.64
CA ASP A 22 -2.42 -12.90 1.51
C ASP A 22 -1.49 -11.87 0.84
N ASP A 23 -0.84 -12.21 -0.25
CA ASP A 23 0.02 -11.28 -1.00
C ASP A 23 -0.77 -10.05 -1.52
N GLY A 24 -2.05 -10.24 -1.83
CA GLY A 24 -2.94 -9.17 -2.30
C GLY A 24 -3.43 -8.21 -1.21
N LEU A 25 -2.99 -8.35 0.04
CA LEU A 25 -3.52 -7.56 1.16
C LEU A 25 -3.32 -6.04 0.99
N GLY A 26 -2.22 -5.60 0.37
CA GLY A 26 -1.95 -4.18 0.15
C GLY A 26 -2.95 -3.53 -0.80
N ALA A 27 -3.23 -4.20 -1.92
CA ALA A 27 -4.26 -3.79 -2.88
C ALA A 27 -5.65 -3.71 -2.20
N VAL A 28 -6.01 -4.76 -1.46
CA VAL A 28 -7.30 -4.80 -0.73
C VAL A 28 -7.39 -3.71 0.34
N ALA A 29 -6.30 -3.45 1.07
CA ALA A 29 -6.28 -2.42 2.11
C ALA A 29 -6.52 -1.02 1.54
N VAL A 30 -5.94 -0.66 0.39
CA VAL A 30 -6.18 0.66 -0.23
C VAL A 30 -7.60 0.78 -0.77
N HIS A 31 -8.20 -0.28 -1.33
CA HIS A 31 -9.60 -0.28 -1.70
C HIS A 31 -10.52 -0.13 -0.48
N LEU A 32 -10.23 -0.83 0.61
CA LEU A 32 -10.99 -0.71 1.86
C LEU A 32 -10.84 0.70 2.47
N LEU A 33 -9.64 1.30 2.37
CA LEU A 33 -9.38 2.69 2.76
C LEU A 33 -10.28 3.65 1.97
N GLN A 34 -10.31 3.54 0.64
CA GLN A 34 -11.13 4.37 -0.24
C GLN A 34 -12.63 4.22 0.01
N ARG A 35 -13.08 3.00 0.37
CA ARG A 35 -14.49 2.76 0.76
C ARG A 35 -14.86 3.43 2.08
N ARG A 36 -13.99 3.35 3.09
CA ARG A 36 -14.27 3.84 4.45
C ARG A 36 -13.98 5.32 4.64
N PHE A 37 -13.06 5.88 3.85
CA PHE A 37 -12.57 7.23 4.03
C PHE A 37 -12.46 7.98 2.71
N ARG A 38 -12.62 9.30 2.81
CA ARG A 38 -12.28 10.25 1.75
C ARG A 38 -10.87 10.78 2.01
N ALA A 39 -10.00 10.67 1.03
CA ALA A 39 -8.68 11.27 1.09
C ALA A 39 -8.79 12.80 1.05
N PRO A 40 -7.91 13.54 1.75
CA PRO A 40 -7.82 14.98 1.61
C PRO A 40 -7.24 15.38 0.24
N ASP A 41 -7.41 16.65 -0.14
CA ASP A 41 -6.93 17.17 -1.40
C ASP A 41 -5.41 16.95 -1.56
N GLY A 42 -4.99 16.54 -2.75
CA GLY A 42 -3.60 16.28 -3.09
C GLY A 42 -3.08 14.90 -2.65
N VAL A 43 -3.77 14.18 -1.78
CA VAL A 43 -3.40 12.80 -1.42
C VAL A 43 -3.87 11.81 -2.48
N VAL A 44 -2.94 11.01 -3.00
CA VAL A 44 -3.23 9.95 -3.97
C VAL A 44 -3.26 8.61 -3.25
N VAL A 45 -4.35 7.87 -3.40
CA VAL A 45 -4.50 6.48 -2.94
C VAL A 45 -4.61 5.60 -4.17
N LEU A 46 -3.64 4.71 -4.37
CA LEU A 46 -3.50 3.92 -5.59
C LEU A 46 -3.30 2.44 -5.28
N ASP A 47 -4.01 1.60 -6.02
CA ASP A 47 -3.67 0.20 -6.15
C ASP A 47 -2.57 0.04 -7.21
N GLY A 48 -1.38 -0.29 -6.77
CA GLY A 48 -0.22 -0.53 -7.62
C GLY A 48 -0.07 -2.00 -8.01
N GLY A 49 -0.78 -2.91 -7.33
CA GLY A 49 -0.75 -4.33 -7.62
C GLY A 49 0.66 -4.86 -7.83
N THR A 50 0.93 -5.37 -9.02
CA THR A 50 2.23 -5.93 -9.44
C THR A 50 2.94 -5.09 -10.52
N LEU A 51 2.57 -3.82 -10.69
CA LEU A 51 3.08 -2.95 -11.76
C LEU A 51 4.58 -2.61 -11.64
N GLY A 52 5.18 -2.78 -10.44
CA GLY A 52 6.61 -2.62 -10.24
C GLY A 52 7.15 -1.28 -10.76
N LEU A 53 8.15 -1.34 -11.64
CA LEU A 53 8.83 -0.16 -12.18
C LEU A 53 7.90 0.80 -12.96
N SER A 54 6.75 0.34 -13.47
CA SER A 54 5.77 1.20 -14.13
C SER A 54 5.16 2.26 -13.20
N LEU A 55 5.29 2.07 -11.87
CA LEU A 55 4.85 3.04 -10.86
C LEU A 55 5.86 4.19 -10.64
N LEU A 56 7.04 4.17 -11.30
CA LEU A 56 8.08 5.16 -11.09
C LEU A 56 7.59 6.60 -11.29
N PRO A 57 6.86 6.95 -12.37
CA PRO A 57 6.39 8.32 -12.54
C PRO A 57 5.47 8.80 -11.41
N THR A 58 4.68 7.89 -10.82
CA THR A 58 3.79 8.22 -9.70
C THR A 58 4.57 8.42 -8.42
N LEU A 59 5.54 7.55 -8.13
CA LEU A 59 6.39 7.66 -6.94
C LEU A 59 7.25 8.91 -6.97
N GLU A 60 7.80 9.28 -8.13
CA GLU A 60 8.64 10.47 -8.32
C GLU A 60 7.89 11.78 -8.05
N GLN A 61 6.57 11.80 -8.20
CA GLN A 61 5.74 12.96 -7.92
C GLN A 61 5.37 13.10 -6.44
N ALA A 62 5.62 12.09 -5.61
CA ALA A 62 5.25 12.08 -4.21
C ALA A 62 6.32 12.72 -3.32
N HIS A 63 5.92 13.65 -2.45
CA HIS A 63 6.78 14.15 -1.37
C HIS A 63 7.02 13.08 -0.32
N GLU A 64 5.94 12.43 0.11
CA GLU A 64 5.93 11.36 1.09
C GLU A 64 5.18 10.16 0.53
N ALA A 65 5.55 8.95 0.94
CA ALA A 65 4.85 7.75 0.48
C ALA A 65 4.65 6.75 1.62
N ILE A 66 3.45 6.15 1.66
CA ILE A 66 3.10 5.00 2.47
C ILE A 66 2.89 3.83 1.51
N LEU A 67 3.78 2.85 1.54
CA LEU A 67 3.61 1.58 0.85
C LEU A 67 2.81 0.64 1.77
N VAL A 68 1.91 -0.14 1.19
CA VAL A 68 1.09 -1.12 1.92
C VAL A 68 1.27 -2.49 1.26
N ASP A 69 1.72 -3.49 2.03
CA ASP A 69 2.06 -4.79 1.45
C ASP A 69 2.03 -5.91 2.50
N ALA A 70 2.04 -7.18 2.05
CA ALA A 70 2.32 -8.32 2.92
C ALA A 70 3.80 -8.30 3.33
N ILE A 71 4.19 -8.42 4.58
CA ILE A 71 5.56 -8.26 5.05
C ILE A 71 6.03 -9.50 5.79
N ARG A 72 7.13 -10.13 5.34
CA ARG A 72 7.78 -11.18 6.12
C ARG A 72 8.48 -10.55 7.32
N ALA A 73 8.04 -10.91 8.49
CA ALA A 73 8.63 -10.52 9.76
C ALA A 73 8.38 -11.63 10.80
N ASP A 74 9.08 -11.55 11.90
CA ASP A 74 8.82 -12.41 13.05
C ASP A 74 7.44 -12.07 13.66
N GLY A 75 6.67 -13.10 13.97
CA GLY A 75 5.34 -12.96 14.56
C GLY A 75 4.29 -13.84 13.89
N PRO A 76 3.12 -14.00 14.53
CA PRO A 76 2.03 -14.77 13.96
C PRO A 76 1.42 -14.08 12.74
N PRO A 77 0.78 -14.83 11.82
CA PRO A 77 0.03 -14.27 10.70
C PRO A 77 -0.97 -13.20 11.15
N GLY A 78 -1.10 -12.13 10.38
CA GLY A 78 -1.94 -10.98 10.71
C GLY A 78 -1.28 -9.96 11.65
N SER A 79 -0.05 -10.22 12.15
CA SER A 79 0.70 -9.24 12.93
C SER A 79 1.02 -8.01 12.09
N PHE A 80 0.84 -6.84 12.68
CA PHE A 80 1.14 -5.57 12.04
C PHE A 80 2.65 -5.29 12.04
N VAL A 81 3.15 -4.79 10.90
CA VAL A 81 4.53 -4.39 10.71
C VAL A 81 4.57 -2.95 10.20
N ARG A 82 5.48 -2.15 10.75
CA ARG A 82 5.81 -0.80 10.29
C ARG A 82 7.31 -0.66 10.14
N LEU A 83 7.75 -0.23 8.96
CA LEU A 83 9.14 0.08 8.66
C LEU A 83 9.21 1.48 8.06
N GLU A 84 10.35 2.15 8.20
CA GLU A 84 10.53 3.51 7.71
C GLU A 84 11.95 3.73 7.18
N GLY A 85 12.07 4.56 6.16
CA GLY A 85 13.36 5.00 5.63
C GLY A 85 14.21 3.85 5.09
N ASP A 86 15.43 3.70 5.62
CA ASP A 86 16.42 2.74 5.13
C ASP A 86 16.06 1.27 5.42
N ASP A 87 15.13 1.01 6.35
CA ASP A 87 14.67 -0.35 6.65
C ASP A 87 13.68 -0.90 5.61
N VAL A 88 13.10 -0.04 4.76
CA VAL A 88 12.09 -0.44 3.77
C VAL A 88 12.69 -1.27 2.65
N ALA A 89 13.76 -0.81 2.00
CA ALA A 89 14.36 -1.51 0.85
C ALA A 89 14.88 -2.91 1.21
N PRO A 90 15.58 -3.14 2.35
CA PRO A 90 15.96 -4.49 2.77
C PRO A 90 14.77 -5.40 3.04
N ALA A 91 13.69 -4.89 3.62
CA ALA A 91 12.48 -5.68 3.89
C ALA A 91 11.77 -6.09 2.59
N VAL A 92 11.74 -5.21 1.60
CA VAL A 92 11.23 -5.52 0.25
C VAL A 92 12.14 -6.56 -0.43
N ALA A 93 13.45 -6.40 -0.34
CA ALA A 93 14.43 -7.32 -0.95
C ALA A 93 14.42 -8.73 -0.32
N ALA A 94 14.12 -8.85 0.96
CA ALA A 94 14.05 -10.13 1.68
C ALA A 94 12.90 -11.05 1.21
N ARG A 95 12.05 -10.57 0.32
CA ARG A 95 10.94 -11.30 -0.25
C ARG A 95 11.36 -11.97 -1.56
N LEU A 96 10.92 -13.21 -1.77
CA LEU A 96 11.31 -14.02 -2.94
C LEU A 96 10.18 -14.14 -3.98
N SER A 97 9.30 -13.15 -4.12
CA SER A 97 8.30 -13.19 -5.18
C SER A 97 8.71 -12.31 -6.37
N VAL A 98 8.34 -12.74 -7.58
CA VAL A 98 8.78 -12.12 -8.85
C VAL A 98 8.34 -10.65 -8.97
N HIS A 99 7.18 -10.28 -8.43
CA HIS A 99 6.70 -8.90 -8.49
C HIS A 99 7.40 -7.95 -7.51
N GLN A 100 8.03 -8.48 -6.47
CA GLN A 100 8.75 -7.68 -5.46
C GLN A 100 10.14 -7.26 -5.94
N VAL A 101 10.72 -7.96 -6.89
CA VAL A 101 11.88 -7.48 -7.64
C VAL A 101 11.54 -6.13 -8.28
N GLY A 102 10.35 -6.00 -8.88
CA GLY A 102 9.89 -4.75 -9.46
C GLY A 102 9.71 -3.59 -8.48
N VAL A 103 9.34 -3.86 -7.21
CA VAL A 103 9.24 -2.80 -6.18
C VAL A 103 10.61 -2.35 -5.71
N LEU A 104 11.56 -3.28 -5.55
CA LEU A 104 12.95 -2.90 -5.24
C LEU A 104 13.55 -2.06 -6.36
N ASP A 105 13.39 -2.48 -7.62
CA ASP A 105 13.85 -1.75 -8.79
C ASP A 105 13.20 -0.36 -8.87
N LEU A 106 11.92 -0.23 -8.51
CA LEU A 106 11.20 1.03 -8.41
C LEU A 106 11.86 1.98 -7.40
N LEU A 107 12.15 1.50 -6.19
CA LEU A 107 12.77 2.30 -5.13
C LEU A 107 14.20 2.71 -5.49
N GLU A 108 14.99 1.79 -6.06
CA GLU A 108 16.36 2.07 -6.49
C GLU A 108 16.39 3.05 -7.68
N ALA A 109 15.47 2.90 -8.65
CA ALA A 109 15.35 3.85 -9.76
C ALA A 109 14.98 5.25 -9.29
N ALA A 110 14.02 5.39 -8.37
CA ALA A 110 13.64 6.68 -7.78
C ALA A 110 14.81 7.31 -7.03
N ARG A 111 15.60 6.51 -6.29
CA ARG A 111 16.81 6.96 -5.57
C ARG A 111 17.90 7.43 -6.54
N TRP A 112 18.16 6.67 -7.58
CA TRP A 112 19.16 7.00 -8.59
C TRP A 112 18.82 8.26 -9.39
N ARG A 113 17.51 8.52 -9.58
CA ARG A 113 17.01 9.74 -10.24
C ARG A 113 16.87 10.94 -9.30
N GLU A 114 17.29 10.81 -8.04
CA GLU A 114 17.15 11.85 -7.00
C GLU A 114 15.68 12.31 -6.78
N ARG A 115 14.74 11.38 -7.01
CA ARG A 115 13.28 11.59 -6.88
C ARG A 115 12.66 10.66 -5.84
N TYR A 116 13.48 10.19 -4.89
CA TYR A 116 13.00 9.37 -3.78
C TYR A 116 12.12 10.21 -2.83
N PRO A 117 11.00 9.68 -2.31
CA PRO A 117 10.19 10.40 -1.33
C PRO A 117 11.04 10.83 -0.12
N SER A 118 10.82 12.05 0.37
CA SER A 118 11.52 12.57 1.54
C SER A 118 11.24 11.74 2.79
N ARG A 119 10.06 11.10 2.82
CA ARG A 119 9.68 10.12 3.83
C ARG A 119 9.00 8.93 3.17
N LEU A 120 9.51 7.74 3.42
CA LEU A 120 8.96 6.48 2.96
C LEU A 120 8.66 5.60 4.15
N VAL A 121 7.40 5.16 4.25
CA VAL A 121 6.91 4.21 5.27
C VAL A 121 6.35 2.98 4.57
N LEU A 122 6.63 1.80 5.09
CA LEU A 122 6.02 0.54 4.69
C LEU A 122 5.16 0.03 5.84
N LEU A 123 3.87 -0.11 5.60
CA LEU A 123 2.91 -0.69 6.53
C LEU A 123 2.41 -2.02 5.98
N GLY A 124 2.17 -2.99 6.82
CA GLY A 124 1.61 -4.24 6.35
C GLY A 124 1.32 -5.25 7.45
N LEU A 125 1.00 -6.46 7.01
CA LEU A 125 0.73 -7.60 7.88
C LEU A 125 1.64 -8.76 7.52
N VAL A 126 1.97 -9.58 8.52
CA VAL A 126 2.65 -10.86 8.31
C VAL A 126 1.68 -11.81 7.59
N PRO A 127 2.00 -12.30 6.39
CA PRO A 127 1.15 -13.25 5.66
C PRO A 127 1.25 -14.65 6.26
N GLN A 128 0.20 -15.46 6.07
CA GLN A 128 0.20 -16.88 6.36
C GLN A 128 0.48 -17.71 5.11
N SER A 129 -0.12 -17.33 3.97
CA SER A 129 0.01 -18.04 2.70
C SER A 129 0.12 -17.08 1.52
N LEU A 130 1.05 -17.36 0.62
CA LEU A 130 1.24 -16.66 -0.66
C LEU A 130 0.95 -17.59 -1.85
N GLU A 131 0.24 -18.67 -1.62
CA GLU A 131 -0.15 -19.63 -2.66
C GLU A 131 -1.20 -19.03 -3.59
N LEU A 132 -1.30 -19.57 -4.80
CA LEU A 132 -2.34 -19.19 -5.76
C LEU A 132 -3.73 -19.36 -5.15
N GLY A 133 -4.52 -18.31 -5.21
CA GLY A 133 -5.87 -18.24 -4.69
C GLY A 133 -6.29 -16.81 -4.42
N VAL A 134 -7.57 -16.51 -4.60
CA VAL A 134 -8.12 -15.16 -4.40
C VAL A 134 -8.57 -14.90 -2.95
N VAL A 135 -8.56 -15.94 -2.12
CA VAL A 135 -9.03 -15.88 -0.73
C VAL A 135 -7.85 -15.68 0.20
N ARG A 136 -7.90 -14.63 1.00
CA ARG A 136 -6.94 -14.38 2.08
C ARG A 136 -7.22 -15.28 3.27
N THR A 137 -6.18 -15.57 4.03
CA THR A 137 -6.34 -16.36 5.25
C THR A 137 -7.17 -15.61 6.30
N PRO A 138 -7.89 -16.32 7.18
CA PRO A 138 -8.73 -15.70 8.20
C PRO A 138 -7.96 -14.74 9.13
N ALA A 139 -6.69 -15.01 9.40
CA ALA A 139 -5.85 -14.16 10.24
C ALA A 139 -5.60 -12.79 9.59
N VAL A 140 -5.26 -12.77 8.30
CA VAL A 140 -5.04 -11.54 7.54
C VAL A 140 -6.34 -10.81 7.30
N GLU A 141 -7.41 -11.51 6.92
CA GLU A 141 -8.73 -10.91 6.69
C GLU A 141 -9.26 -10.18 7.95
N ALA A 142 -9.12 -10.79 9.12
CA ALA A 142 -9.52 -10.18 10.39
C ALA A 142 -8.67 -8.95 10.77
N ALA A 143 -7.41 -8.88 10.31
CA ALA A 143 -6.50 -7.79 10.63
C ALA A 143 -6.60 -6.59 9.66
N LEU A 144 -7.18 -6.76 8.47
CA LEU A 144 -7.28 -5.71 7.44
C LEU A 144 -7.94 -4.41 7.93
N PRO A 145 -9.07 -4.42 8.65
CA PRO A 145 -9.67 -3.19 9.17
C PRO A 145 -8.70 -2.40 10.06
N GLY A 146 -7.96 -3.10 10.91
CA GLY A 146 -6.94 -2.50 11.78
C GLY A 146 -5.74 -1.94 11.00
N LEU A 147 -5.35 -2.57 9.88
CA LEU A 147 -4.33 -2.05 8.98
C LEU A 147 -4.78 -0.72 8.36
N VAL A 148 -6.03 -0.64 7.90
CA VAL A 148 -6.60 0.61 7.35
C VAL A 148 -6.59 1.73 8.40
N ASP A 149 -6.97 1.43 9.64
CA ASP A 149 -6.95 2.42 10.72
C ASP A 149 -5.51 2.92 11.00
N ARG A 150 -4.49 2.05 10.84
CA ARG A 150 -3.07 2.43 10.96
C ARG A 150 -2.58 3.27 9.78
N ILE A 151 -3.04 2.99 8.55
CA ILE A 151 -2.75 3.85 7.39
C ILE A 151 -3.29 5.26 7.64
N VAL A 152 -4.53 5.38 8.12
CA VAL A 152 -5.14 6.68 8.45
C VAL A 152 -4.37 7.39 9.57
N ALA A 153 -3.93 6.66 10.60
CA ALA A 153 -3.14 7.21 11.70
C ALA A 153 -1.76 7.70 11.24
N GLU A 154 -1.08 6.93 10.37
CA GLU A 154 0.22 7.31 9.79
C GLU A 154 0.07 8.58 8.93
N ALA A 155 -0.91 8.61 8.02
CA ALA A 155 -1.19 9.77 7.18
C ALA A 155 -1.50 11.02 8.02
N ARG A 156 -2.24 10.87 9.13
CA ARG A 156 -2.49 11.97 10.08
C ARG A 156 -1.20 12.45 10.72
N GLY A 157 -0.28 11.54 11.08
CA GLY A 157 1.05 11.89 11.59
C GLY A 157 1.89 12.71 10.61
N LEU A 158 1.62 12.54 9.31
CA LEU A 158 2.21 13.31 8.21
C LEU A 158 1.43 14.59 7.86
N GLY A 159 0.38 14.92 8.61
CA GLY A 159 -0.43 16.11 8.40
C GLY A 159 -1.64 15.93 7.46
N HIS A 160 -1.91 14.69 6.99
CA HIS A 160 -2.99 14.40 6.06
C HIS A 160 -4.17 13.71 6.76
N VAL A 161 -5.30 14.38 6.87
CA VAL A 161 -6.46 13.91 7.62
C VAL A 161 -7.51 13.30 6.69
N PHE A 162 -7.62 11.98 6.74
CA PHE A 162 -8.69 11.25 6.06
C PHE A 162 -10.03 11.44 6.80
N VAL A 163 -11.10 11.66 6.05
CA VAL A 163 -12.45 11.88 6.60
C VAL A 163 -13.28 10.61 6.41
N PRO A 164 -13.88 10.04 7.46
CA PRO A 164 -14.79 8.91 7.32
C PRO A 164 -15.92 9.22 6.34
N ARG A 165 -16.28 8.26 5.49
CA ARG A 165 -17.45 8.37 4.62
C ARG A 165 -18.72 8.09 5.43
N THR A 166 -19.83 8.69 4.99
CA THR A 166 -21.16 8.36 5.51
C THR A 166 -21.60 6.98 5.00
N ASP A 167 -22.63 6.38 5.64
CA ASP A 167 -23.19 5.09 5.23
C ASP A 167 -23.69 5.12 3.77
N ASP A 168 -24.30 6.21 3.33
CA ASP A 168 -24.76 6.40 1.96
C ASP A 168 -23.60 6.41 0.94
N GLU A 169 -22.49 7.09 1.28
CA GLU A 169 -21.28 7.12 0.45
C GLU A 169 -20.60 5.76 0.41
N THR A 170 -20.61 5.02 1.51
CA THR A 170 -20.02 3.68 1.61
C THR A 170 -20.84 2.67 0.81
N ALA A 171 -22.16 2.80 0.76
CA ALA A 171 -23.07 1.95 -0.02
C ALA A 171 -22.84 2.06 -1.53
N ALA A 172 -22.26 3.16 -2.01
CA ALA A 172 -21.88 3.32 -3.43
C ALA A 172 -20.74 2.40 -3.87
N PHE A 173 -20.00 1.80 -2.90
CA PHE A 173 -18.94 0.82 -3.14
C PHE A 173 -19.46 -0.57 -2.75
N GLY A 174 -19.93 -1.36 -3.71
CA GLY A 174 -20.46 -2.72 -3.47
C GLY A 174 -19.36 -3.73 -3.09
N PRO A 175 -19.76 -4.90 -2.56
CA PRO A 175 -18.81 -6.00 -2.31
C PRO A 175 -18.13 -6.51 -3.59
N ASP A 176 -18.76 -6.29 -4.75
CA ASP A 176 -18.27 -6.73 -6.06
C ASP A 176 -17.28 -5.76 -6.71
N ASP A 177 -17.02 -4.58 -6.12
CA ASP A 177 -16.12 -3.58 -6.71
C ASP A 177 -14.67 -4.09 -6.83
N LEU A 178 -14.22 -4.92 -5.88
CA LEU A 178 -12.93 -5.60 -5.99
C LEU A 178 -12.92 -6.63 -7.13
N ALA A 179 -13.97 -7.47 -7.22
CA ALA A 179 -14.11 -8.43 -8.31
C ALA A 179 -14.16 -7.71 -9.67
N HIS A 180 -14.85 -6.57 -9.74
CA HIS A 180 -14.95 -5.76 -10.95
C HIS A 180 -13.63 -5.07 -11.31
N ALA A 181 -12.91 -4.54 -10.32
CA ALA A 181 -11.60 -3.89 -10.51
C ALA A 181 -10.54 -4.84 -11.06
N TYR A 182 -10.66 -6.14 -10.74
CA TYR A 182 -9.70 -7.17 -11.19
C TYR A 182 -10.26 -8.11 -12.26
N GLY A 183 -11.51 -7.91 -12.71
CA GLY A 183 -12.14 -8.75 -13.73
C GLY A 183 -12.41 -10.20 -13.25
N LEU A 184 -12.66 -10.39 -11.96
CA LEU A 184 -12.92 -11.68 -11.30
C LEU A 184 -14.41 -11.97 -11.23
#